data_a84c9b742fc72925c58f30173bcca2d6
#
_entry.id   a84c9b742fc72925c58f30173bcca2d6
#
_cell.length_a   1.000
_cell.length_b   1.000
_cell.length_c   1.000
_cell.angle_alpha   90.00
_cell.angle_beta   90.00
_cell.angle_gamma   90.00
#
_symmetry.space_group_name_H-M   'P 1'
#
loop_
_entity.id
_entity.type
_entity.pdbx_description
1 polymer ?
#
loop_
_entity_poly.entity_id
_entity_poly.type
_entity_poly.pdbx_seq_one_letter_code
_entity_poly.pdbx_strand_id
1 'polypeptide(L)'
;MNLAELNLRQRDGVTCGPTVAVVAGALLDPDRGAGLSDPAWFADEQARVHREVNRIWPRRLGTTPMGMAYALSGSGVRYRWRLFRGWRDRLSDVGRAVQAGRPVAMLIGRFIPRHWVLIIEVAGPLWQCYEPSSGAVRTVSVDAVRRSRLAALGYPRVFAFVLPKASTRSATS
;
A
#
# COMPACT_ATOMS: atom_id res chain seq x y z
N MET A 1 5.76 15.95 -1.06
CA MET A 1 6.88 15.02 -0.77
C MET A 1 7.06 14.10 -1.98
N ASN A 2 8.24 14.08 -2.58
CA ASN A 2 8.53 13.24 -3.74
C ASN A 2 9.17 11.92 -3.28
N LEU A 3 8.38 10.85 -3.19
CA LEU A 3 8.86 9.54 -2.73
C LEU A 3 9.96 8.94 -3.63
N ALA A 4 9.96 9.29 -4.92
CA ALA A 4 10.97 8.78 -5.87
C ALA A 4 12.39 9.27 -5.54
N GLU A 5 12.53 10.44 -4.92
CA GLU A 5 13.83 11.02 -4.53
C GLU A 5 14.37 10.42 -3.22
N LEU A 6 13.49 9.90 -2.35
CA LEU A 6 13.89 9.37 -1.05
C LEU A 6 14.49 7.96 -1.09
N ASN A 7 14.36 7.26 -2.23
CA ASN A 7 14.90 5.90 -2.45
C ASN A 7 14.61 4.91 -1.29
N LEU A 8 13.39 4.96 -0.76
CA LEU A 8 12.95 4.15 0.38
C LEU A 8 12.83 2.69 -0.03
N ARG A 9 13.70 1.82 0.47
CA ARG A 9 13.71 0.40 0.12
C ARG A 9 13.36 -0.49 1.31
N GLN A 10 12.71 -1.61 1.01
CA GLN A 10 12.54 -2.68 2.00
C GLN A 10 13.91 -3.28 2.40
N ARG A 11 14.02 -3.74 3.65
CA ARG A 11 15.27 -4.29 4.18
C ARG A 11 15.58 -5.69 3.64
N ASP A 12 14.55 -6.48 3.35
CA ASP A 12 14.66 -7.87 2.91
C ASP A 12 13.40 -8.31 2.14
N GLY A 13 13.39 -9.56 1.67
CA GLY A 13 12.30 -10.10 0.83
C GLY A 13 10.95 -10.30 1.54
N VAL A 14 10.84 -10.02 2.84
CA VAL A 14 9.61 -10.21 3.64
C VAL A 14 9.08 -8.91 4.26
N THR A 15 9.81 -7.80 4.12
CA THR A 15 9.46 -6.49 4.71
C THR A 15 8.69 -5.55 3.77
N CYS A 16 8.24 -6.02 2.60
CA CYS A 16 7.45 -5.18 1.67
C CYS A 16 6.18 -4.61 2.34
N GLY A 17 5.46 -5.42 3.12
CA GLY A 17 4.27 -4.97 3.85
C GLY A 17 4.57 -3.90 4.89
N PRO A 18 5.48 -4.12 5.85
CA PRO A 18 5.92 -3.08 6.79
C PRO A 18 6.39 -1.80 6.11
N THR A 19 7.18 -1.91 5.04
CA THR A 19 7.66 -0.75 4.27
C THR A 19 6.51 0.05 3.66
N VAL A 20 5.56 -0.62 3.01
CA VAL A 20 4.34 0.01 2.47
C VAL A 20 3.54 0.70 3.58
N ALA A 21 3.40 0.06 4.76
CA ALA A 21 2.66 0.63 5.88
C ALA A 21 3.33 1.89 6.46
N VAL A 22 4.67 1.89 6.57
CA VAL A 22 5.44 3.08 7.02
C VAL A 22 5.26 4.24 6.04
N VAL A 23 5.44 4.00 4.74
CA VAL A 23 5.28 5.03 3.70
C VAL A 23 3.84 5.56 3.67
N ALA A 24 2.85 4.67 3.74
CA ALA A 24 1.44 5.08 3.79
C ALA A 24 1.12 5.91 5.04
N GLY A 25 1.64 5.52 6.20
CA GLY A 25 1.50 6.27 7.46
C GLY A 25 2.09 7.67 7.36
N ALA A 26 3.25 7.81 6.75
CA ALA A 26 3.91 9.09 6.53
C ALA A 26 3.19 9.99 5.51
N LEU A 27 2.50 9.40 4.52
CA LEU A 27 1.64 10.16 3.60
C LEU A 27 0.35 10.66 4.25
N LEU A 28 -0.12 9.94 5.28
CA LEU A 28 -1.34 10.30 6.02
C LEU A 28 -1.09 11.27 7.18
N ASP A 29 0.15 11.33 7.66
CA ASP A 29 0.58 12.12 8.82
C ASP A 29 1.88 12.87 8.47
N PRO A 30 1.80 14.21 8.27
CA PRO A 30 2.96 15.04 7.91
C PRO A 30 4.10 14.98 8.93
N ASP A 31 3.81 14.82 10.24
CA ASP A 31 4.83 14.74 11.29
C ASP A 31 5.67 13.46 11.13
N ARG A 32 5.05 12.35 10.74
CA ARG A 32 5.74 11.12 10.36
C ARG A 32 6.48 11.25 9.04
N GLY A 33 5.96 12.06 8.12
CA GLY A 33 6.57 12.32 6.82
C GLY A 33 7.98 12.90 6.91
N ALA A 34 8.25 13.73 7.92
CA ALA A 34 9.57 14.29 8.16
C ALA A 34 10.64 13.21 8.47
N GLY A 35 10.25 12.12 9.13
CA GLY A 35 11.15 11.01 9.46
C GLY A 35 11.59 10.17 8.25
N LEU A 36 10.89 10.20 7.12
CA LEU A 36 11.24 9.41 5.93
C LEU A 36 12.60 9.81 5.32
N SER A 37 13.07 11.00 5.58
CA SER A 37 14.39 11.48 5.11
C SER A 37 15.55 10.94 5.95
N ASP A 38 15.28 10.35 7.12
CA ASP A 38 16.25 9.70 7.98
C ASP A 38 16.25 8.18 7.77
N PRO A 39 17.31 7.59 7.19
CA PRO A 39 17.40 6.15 6.95
C PRO A 39 17.35 5.33 8.24
N ALA A 40 17.87 5.82 9.36
CA ALA A 40 17.86 5.12 10.64
C ALA A 40 16.42 5.05 11.19
N TRP A 41 15.72 6.19 11.22
CA TRP A 41 14.32 6.24 11.60
C TRP A 41 13.45 5.31 10.73
N PHE A 42 13.67 5.35 9.42
CA PHE A 42 12.91 4.51 8.48
C PHE A 42 13.14 3.01 8.73
N ALA A 43 14.38 2.61 9.00
CA ALA A 43 14.71 1.22 9.32
C ALA A 43 14.09 0.75 10.64
N ASP A 44 14.11 1.59 11.67
CA ASP A 44 13.54 1.29 12.99
C ASP A 44 12.01 1.22 12.92
N GLU A 45 11.40 2.12 12.17
CA GLU A 45 9.94 2.13 11.98
C GLU A 45 9.45 0.91 11.17
N GLN A 46 10.19 0.47 10.13
CA GLN A 46 9.93 -0.79 9.46
C GLN A 46 9.98 -1.98 10.44
N ALA A 47 11.00 -2.02 11.30
CA ALA A 47 11.14 -3.09 12.29
C ALA A 47 10.00 -3.06 13.33
N ARG A 48 9.58 -1.88 13.77
CA ARG A 48 8.46 -1.69 14.70
C ARG A 48 7.15 -2.20 14.09
N VAL A 49 6.81 -1.73 12.88
CA VAL A 49 5.59 -2.15 12.16
C VAL A 49 5.62 -3.65 11.89
N HIS A 50 6.76 -4.20 11.51
CA HIS A 50 6.91 -5.65 11.28
C HIS A 50 6.57 -6.47 12.55
N ARG A 51 7.02 -6.03 13.72
CA ARG A 51 6.68 -6.71 14.99
C ARG A 51 5.19 -6.63 15.32
N GLU A 52 4.56 -5.50 15.02
CA GLU A 52 3.13 -5.28 15.29
C GLU A 52 2.21 -6.11 14.40
N VAL A 53 2.44 -6.09 13.07
CA VAL A 53 1.56 -6.77 12.11
C VAL A 53 1.72 -8.28 12.09
N ASN A 54 2.85 -8.80 12.57
CA ASN A 54 3.16 -10.23 12.53
C ASN A 54 3.14 -10.89 13.93
N ARG A 55 2.40 -10.34 14.88
CA ARG A 55 2.27 -10.93 16.24
C ARG A 55 1.70 -12.34 16.25
N ILE A 56 0.82 -12.67 15.29
CA ILE A 56 0.06 -13.93 15.26
C ILE A 56 0.44 -14.79 14.05
N TRP A 57 1.17 -14.24 13.07
CA TRP A 57 1.46 -14.88 11.80
C TRP A 57 2.97 -15.10 11.60
N PRO A 58 3.40 -16.25 11.06
CA PRO A 58 4.83 -16.51 10.83
C PRO A 58 5.45 -15.43 9.93
N ARG A 59 6.53 -14.80 10.40
CA ARG A 59 7.26 -13.72 9.70
C ARG A 59 7.64 -14.06 8.26
N ARG A 60 7.84 -15.35 7.96
CA ARG A 60 8.22 -15.87 6.63
C ARG A 60 7.11 -15.76 5.59
N LEU A 61 5.85 -15.58 6.00
CA LEU A 61 4.69 -15.52 5.10
C LEU A 61 4.29 -14.09 4.72
N GLY A 62 5.03 -13.07 5.20
CA GLY A 62 4.77 -11.67 4.93
C GLY A 62 3.55 -11.11 5.68
N THR A 63 3.13 -9.91 5.32
CA THR A 63 2.00 -9.22 5.96
C THR A 63 0.69 -9.65 5.31
N THR A 64 -0.26 -10.12 6.12
CA THR A 64 -1.61 -10.47 5.65
C THR A 64 -2.43 -9.22 5.30
N PRO A 65 -3.50 -9.32 4.47
CA PRO A 65 -4.41 -8.20 4.22
C PRO A 65 -5.04 -7.61 5.49
N MET A 66 -5.34 -8.42 6.49
CA MET A 66 -5.82 -7.97 7.80
C MET A 66 -4.75 -7.21 8.57
N GLY A 67 -3.51 -7.73 8.59
CA GLY A 67 -2.37 -7.05 9.23
C GLY A 67 -2.06 -5.71 8.57
N MET A 68 -2.13 -5.64 7.25
CA MET A 68 -1.97 -4.40 6.49
C MET A 68 -3.09 -3.40 6.81
N ALA A 69 -4.36 -3.85 6.85
CA ALA A 69 -5.47 -2.98 7.21
C ALA A 69 -5.35 -2.45 8.64
N TYR A 70 -4.87 -3.27 9.57
CA TYR A 70 -4.58 -2.84 10.94
C TYR A 70 -3.48 -1.77 10.98
N ALA A 71 -2.34 -2.03 10.32
CA ALA A 71 -1.21 -1.09 10.29
C ALA A 71 -1.58 0.27 9.70
N LEU A 72 -2.34 0.30 8.60
CA LEU A 72 -2.79 1.55 7.96
C LEU A 72 -3.83 2.29 8.80
N SER A 73 -4.59 1.60 9.64
CA SER A 73 -5.61 2.22 10.51
C SER A 73 -5.01 3.03 11.67
N GLY A 74 -3.72 2.89 11.96
CA GLY A 74 -3.03 3.61 13.04
C GLY A 74 -2.90 5.13 12.83
N SER A 75 -3.22 5.65 11.64
CA SER A 75 -3.12 7.07 11.27
C SER A 75 -4.47 7.81 11.34
N GLY A 76 -5.37 7.39 12.22
CA GLY A 76 -6.69 8.06 12.41
C GLY A 76 -7.74 7.73 11.35
N VAL A 77 -7.37 7.05 10.29
CA VAL A 77 -8.26 6.59 9.22
C VAL A 77 -8.44 5.09 9.33
N ARG A 78 -9.68 4.61 9.41
CA ARG A 78 -9.94 3.17 9.44
C ARG A 78 -9.81 2.57 8.05
N TYR A 79 -8.99 1.53 7.91
CA TYR A 79 -8.79 0.77 6.69
C TYR A 79 -9.50 -0.59 6.76
N ARG A 80 -9.85 -1.13 5.61
CA ARG A 80 -10.37 -2.49 5.41
C ARG A 80 -9.72 -3.12 4.20
N TRP A 81 -9.73 -4.42 4.12
CA TRP A 81 -9.29 -5.13 2.93
C TRP A 81 -10.47 -5.68 2.13
N ARG A 82 -10.29 -5.88 0.84
CA ARG A 82 -11.18 -6.61 -0.04
C ARG A 82 -10.42 -7.37 -1.10
N LEU A 83 -10.99 -8.46 -1.59
CA LEU A 83 -10.44 -9.18 -2.73
C LEU A 83 -10.60 -8.39 -4.02
N PHE A 84 -9.68 -8.61 -4.94
CA PHE A 84 -9.81 -8.17 -6.33
C PHE A 84 -10.85 -9.02 -7.05
N ARG A 85 -11.74 -8.39 -7.83
CA ARG A 85 -12.88 -9.03 -8.50
C ARG A 85 -12.61 -9.34 -9.98
N GLY A 86 -11.34 -9.40 -10.36
CA GLY A 86 -10.94 -9.65 -11.73
C GLY A 86 -11.24 -8.48 -12.69
N TRP A 87 -11.34 -8.77 -13.96
CA TRP A 87 -11.55 -7.77 -15.01
C TRP A 87 -12.85 -6.95 -14.86
N ARG A 88 -13.84 -7.46 -14.14
CA ARG A 88 -15.10 -6.76 -13.83
C ARG A 88 -14.98 -5.77 -12.67
N ASP A 89 -13.85 -5.75 -11.97
CA ASP A 89 -13.64 -4.80 -10.87
C ASP A 89 -13.57 -3.37 -11.43
N ARG A 90 -14.50 -2.53 -11.01
CA ARG A 90 -14.56 -1.14 -11.45
C ARG A 90 -13.41 -0.32 -10.88
N LEU A 91 -12.84 -0.74 -9.75
CA LEU A 91 -11.75 -0.05 -9.05
C LEU A 91 -12.07 1.42 -8.67
N SER A 92 -13.33 1.82 -8.75
CA SER A 92 -13.77 3.19 -8.44
C SER A 92 -13.61 3.56 -6.97
N ASP A 93 -13.70 2.59 -6.07
CA ASP A 93 -13.43 2.76 -4.65
C ASP A 93 -11.94 3.03 -4.37
N VAL A 94 -11.05 2.35 -5.09
CA VAL A 94 -9.60 2.57 -5.05
C VAL A 94 -9.28 3.97 -5.57
N GLY A 95 -9.76 4.31 -6.76
CA GLY A 95 -9.53 5.62 -7.38
C GLY A 95 -10.00 6.78 -6.49
N ARG A 96 -11.21 6.69 -5.94
CA ARG A 96 -11.75 7.72 -5.03
C ARG A 96 -10.96 7.86 -3.74
N ALA A 97 -10.48 6.75 -3.17
CA ALA A 97 -9.67 6.80 -1.97
C ALA A 97 -8.37 7.56 -2.21
N VAL A 98 -7.66 7.23 -3.28
CA VAL A 98 -6.39 7.88 -3.64
C VAL A 98 -6.59 9.35 -4.02
N GLN A 99 -7.64 9.69 -4.78
CA GLN A 99 -7.99 11.08 -5.09
C GLN A 99 -8.32 11.91 -3.84
N ALA A 100 -8.81 11.26 -2.78
CA ALA A 100 -9.03 11.90 -1.48
C ALA A 100 -7.75 11.98 -0.62
N GLY A 101 -6.56 11.78 -1.19
CA GLY A 101 -5.27 11.80 -0.49
C GLY A 101 -5.05 10.60 0.43
N ARG A 102 -5.76 9.49 0.21
CA ARG A 102 -5.68 8.29 1.05
C ARG A 102 -5.05 7.15 0.24
N PRO A 103 -3.78 6.81 0.49
CA PRO A 103 -3.10 5.77 -0.27
C PRO A 103 -3.78 4.41 -0.09
N VAL A 104 -3.68 3.56 -1.10
CA VAL A 104 -4.28 2.21 -1.11
C VAL A 104 -3.18 1.18 -1.30
N ALA A 105 -3.06 0.22 -0.39
CA ALA A 105 -2.14 -0.88 -0.57
C ALA A 105 -2.76 -1.95 -1.49
N MET A 106 -1.96 -2.45 -2.43
CA MET A 106 -2.34 -3.47 -3.39
C MET A 106 -1.44 -4.69 -3.22
N LEU A 107 -2.05 -5.85 -3.00
CA LEU A 107 -1.37 -7.13 -2.88
C LEU A 107 -1.27 -7.78 -4.25
N ILE A 108 -0.06 -8.03 -4.70
CA ILE A 108 0.23 -8.63 -6.00
C ILE A 108 1.04 -9.91 -5.86
N GLY A 109 1.07 -10.72 -6.93
CA GLY A 109 1.84 -11.96 -6.97
C GLY A 109 1.78 -12.60 -8.35
N ARG A 110 2.27 -13.83 -8.46
CA ARG A 110 2.18 -14.62 -9.69
C ARG A 110 1.09 -15.67 -9.60
N PHE A 111 1.25 -16.70 -8.79
CA PHE A 111 0.28 -17.75 -8.51
C PHE A 111 -0.34 -17.59 -7.11
N ILE A 112 0.43 -17.07 -6.19
CA ILE A 112 0.06 -16.74 -4.81
C ILE A 112 0.41 -15.28 -4.52
N PRO A 113 -0.29 -14.63 -3.57
CA PRO A 113 0.05 -13.29 -3.14
C PRO A 113 1.44 -13.28 -2.50
N ARG A 114 2.29 -12.31 -2.88
CA ARG A 114 3.68 -12.27 -2.42
C ARG A 114 4.23 -10.89 -2.12
N HIS A 115 3.65 -9.85 -2.69
CA HIS A 115 4.26 -8.54 -2.68
C HIS A 115 3.23 -7.44 -2.49
N TRP A 116 3.57 -6.46 -1.65
CA TRP A 116 2.77 -5.28 -1.42
C TRP A 116 3.36 -4.08 -2.18
N VAL A 117 2.50 -3.34 -2.82
CA VAL A 117 2.80 -2.03 -3.43
C VAL A 117 1.77 -1.01 -2.96
N LEU A 118 2.10 0.28 -3.02
CA LEU A 118 1.24 1.35 -2.55
C LEU A 118 0.81 2.25 -3.72
N ILE A 119 -0.47 2.36 -3.96
CA ILE A 119 -1.04 3.32 -4.90
C ILE A 119 -1.11 4.67 -4.20
N ILE A 120 -0.37 5.65 -4.70
CA ILE A 120 -0.17 6.96 -4.05
C ILE A 120 -0.83 8.11 -4.79
N GLU A 121 -1.03 7.96 -6.11
CA GLU A 121 -1.63 8.98 -6.97
C GLU A 121 -2.44 8.34 -8.09
N VAL A 122 -3.50 9.01 -8.52
CA VAL A 122 -4.36 8.63 -9.64
C VAL A 122 -4.55 9.82 -10.56
N ALA A 123 -4.06 9.69 -11.79
CA ALA A 123 -4.20 10.68 -12.86
C ALA A 123 -4.99 10.05 -14.02
N GLY A 124 -6.31 10.17 -14.00
CA GLY A 124 -7.19 9.53 -14.98
C GLY A 124 -7.03 8.01 -15.00
N PRO A 125 -6.67 7.40 -16.15
CA PRO A 125 -6.48 5.96 -16.25
C PRO A 125 -5.12 5.47 -15.74
N LEU A 126 -4.24 6.36 -15.28
CA LEU A 126 -2.89 6.05 -14.83
C LEU A 126 -2.79 6.16 -13.30
N TRP A 127 -2.13 5.20 -12.71
CA TRP A 127 -1.86 5.14 -11.28
C TRP A 127 -0.36 5.17 -11.02
N GLN A 128 0.07 5.99 -10.06
CA GLN A 128 1.43 5.99 -9.54
C GLN A 128 1.50 5.01 -8.37
N CYS A 129 2.37 4.03 -8.50
CA CYS A 129 2.55 2.97 -7.50
C CYS A 129 3.98 3.02 -6.95
N TYR A 130 4.12 3.18 -5.65
CA TYR A 130 5.39 2.99 -4.97
C TYR A 130 5.67 1.49 -4.82
N GLU A 131 6.84 1.07 -5.28
CA GLU A 131 7.32 -0.32 -5.26
C GLU A 131 8.50 -0.44 -4.25
N PRO A 132 8.30 -1.12 -3.10
CA PRO A 132 9.24 -1.10 -1.99
C PRO A 132 10.56 -1.87 -2.26
N SER A 133 10.60 -2.82 -3.19
CA SER A 133 11.85 -3.55 -3.47
C SER A 133 12.89 -2.66 -4.14
N SER A 134 12.45 -1.80 -5.04
CA SER A 134 13.31 -0.84 -5.75
C SER A 134 13.33 0.55 -5.10
N GLY A 135 12.35 0.85 -4.24
CA GLY A 135 12.11 2.20 -3.72
C GLY A 135 11.56 3.16 -4.78
N ALA A 136 11.20 2.67 -5.96
CA ALA A 136 10.79 3.49 -7.08
C ALA A 136 9.27 3.71 -7.12
N VAL A 137 8.86 4.82 -7.72
CA VAL A 137 7.48 5.06 -8.13
C VAL A 137 7.33 4.66 -9.60
N ARG A 138 6.35 3.81 -9.87
CA ARG A 138 6.08 3.30 -11.23
C ARG A 138 4.67 3.59 -11.65
N THR A 139 4.49 3.93 -12.92
CA THR A 139 3.17 4.17 -13.51
C THR A 139 2.58 2.89 -14.07
N VAL A 140 1.33 2.61 -13.72
CA VAL A 140 0.53 1.51 -14.28
C VAL A 140 -0.84 2.02 -14.73
N SER A 141 -1.41 1.41 -15.76
CA SER A 141 -2.77 1.75 -16.17
C SER A 141 -3.82 0.92 -15.40
N VAL A 142 -5.00 1.49 -15.22
CA VAL A 142 -6.18 0.78 -14.66
C VAL A 142 -6.49 -0.49 -15.47
N ASP A 143 -6.32 -0.43 -16.80
CA ASP A 143 -6.50 -1.59 -17.67
C ASP A 143 -5.46 -2.69 -17.37
N ALA A 144 -4.19 -2.34 -17.14
CA ALA A 144 -3.17 -3.29 -16.74
C ALA A 144 -3.49 -3.96 -15.40
N VAL A 145 -4.03 -3.20 -14.42
CA VAL A 145 -4.51 -3.74 -13.15
C VAL A 145 -5.63 -4.75 -13.38
N ARG A 146 -6.65 -4.39 -14.15
CA ARG A 146 -7.80 -5.28 -14.46
C ARG A 146 -7.39 -6.54 -15.18
N ARG A 147 -6.45 -6.46 -16.11
CA ARG A 147 -5.98 -7.59 -16.93
C ARG A 147 -4.84 -8.36 -16.28
N SER A 148 -4.45 -8.04 -15.06
CA SER A 148 -3.33 -8.70 -14.37
C SER A 148 -2.02 -8.65 -15.19
N ARG A 149 -1.69 -7.46 -15.71
CA ARG A 149 -0.49 -7.19 -16.53
C ARG A 149 0.46 -6.22 -15.82
N LEU A 150 0.77 -6.52 -14.55
CA LEU A 150 1.58 -5.65 -13.68
C LEU A 150 3.05 -6.06 -13.59
N ALA A 151 3.62 -6.65 -14.65
CA ALA A 151 5.03 -7.08 -14.65
C ALA A 151 6.01 -5.94 -14.30
N ALA A 152 5.67 -4.69 -14.63
CA ALA A 152 6.45 -3.51 -14.26
C ALA A 152 6.58 -3.32 -12.72
N LEU A 153 5.67 -3.91 -11.93
CA LEU A 153 5.72 -3.93 -10.47
C LEU A 153 6.34 -5.22 -9.90
N GLY A 154 6.96 -6.05 -10.76
CA GLY A 154 7.60 -7.30 -10.39
C GLY A 154 6.70 -8.53 -10.43
N TYR A 155 5.37 -8.38 -10.36
CA TYR A 155 4.40 -9.48 -10.39
C TYR A 155 3.16 -9.12 -11.23
N PRO A 156 2.62 -10.07 -12.01
CA PRO A 156 1.56 -9.73 -12.97
C PRO A 156 0.17 -9.57 -12.37
N ARG A 157 -0.16 -10.26 -11.26
CA ARG A 157 -1.55 -10.43 -10.79
C ARG A 157 -1.85 -9.69 -9.51
N VAL A 158 -3.05 -9.12 -9.44
CA VAL A 158 -3.63 -8.53 -8.24
C VAL A 158 -4.43 -9.58 -7.46
N PHE A 159 -4.38 -9.55 -6.13
CA PHE A 159 -5.14 -10.42 -5.24
C PHE A 159 -6.10 -9.66 -4.33
N ALA A 160 -5.64 -8.56 -3.74
CA ALA A 160 -6.44 -7.79 -2.79
C ALA A 160 -6.02 -6.31 -2.76
N PHE A 161 -6.93 -5.50 -2.22
CA PHE A 161 -6.68 -4.10 -1.88
C PHE A 161 -6.96 -3.87 -0.41
N VAL A 162 -6.18 -2.98 0.19
CA VAL A 162 -6.43 -2.41 1.52
C VAL A 162 -6.65 -0.92 1.34
N LEU A 163 -7.86 -0.48 1.66
CA LEU A 163 -8.38 0.86 1.36
C LEU A 163 -9.18 1.41 2.54
N PRO A 164 -9.33 2.74 2.67
CA PRO A 164 -10.07 3.34 3.76
C PRO A 164 -11.53 2.88 3.73
N LYS A 165 -12.13 2.72 4.91
CA LYS A 165 -13.59 2.58 5.03
C LYS A 165 -14.22 3.89 4.59
N ALA A 166 -15.32 3.81 3.85
CA ALA A 166 -16.14 4.98 3.58
C ALA A 166 -16.54 5.63 4.92
N SER A 167 -16.25 6.92 5.10
CA SER A 167 -16.84 7.69 6.20
C SER A 167 -18.35 7.70 5.99
N THR A 168 -19.09 7.05 6.84
CA THR A 168 -20.51 7.36 7.03
C THR A 168 -20.55 8.79 7.58
N ARG A 169 -20.72 9.79 6.72
CA ARG A 169 -21.18 11.10 7.18
C ARG A 169 -22.57 10.85 7.73
N SER A 170 -22.72 10.92 9.04
CA SER A 170 -24.03 11.16 9.65
C SER A 170 -24.53 12.47 9.05
N ALA A 171 -25.53 12.38 8.18
CA ALA A 171 -26.35 13.54 7.83
C ALA A 171 -27.11 13.90 9.11
N THR A 172 -26.56 14.84 9.86
CA THR A 172 -27.34 15.54 10.90
C THR A 172 -27.98 16.69 10.17
N SER A 173 -29.25 16.53 9.97
CA SER A 173 -30.20 17.61 9.60
C SER A 173 -30.28 18.63 10.71
#